data_cbe2449be6ee0ec060f5aa88d204584f
#
_entry.id   cbe2449be6ee0ec060f5aa88d204584f
#
_cell.length_a   1.000
_cell.length_b   1.000
_cell.length_c   1.000
_cell.angle_alpha   90.00
_cell.angle_beta   90.00
_cell.angle_gamma   90.00
#
_symmetry.space_group_name_H-M   'P 1'
#
loop_
_entity.id
_entity.type
_entity.pdbx_description
1 polymer ?
#
loop_
_entity_poly.entity_id
_entity_poly.type
_entity_poly.pdbx_seq_one_letter_code
_entity_poly.pdbx_strand_id
1 'polypeptide(L)'
;IDRVRKGAGACMVIGTIMTAIVSTLLYLKGYLLIDLFTSDAQVQEIGLSLIHFMVPTLITYITIEILSGTLRGVGDAWMPLIMTGVGVCCLRVIWIIFFLPQYRSILAAAFCYPMSWTITSVAFVVYYFFFSSLRRVDGMKWFRKKDH
;
A
#
# COMPACT_ATOMS: atom_id res chain seq x y z
N ILE A 1 -2.54 15.17 -18.85
CA ILE A 1 -3.02 14.96 -17.49
C ILE A 1 -4.21 14.01 -17.48
N ASP A 2 -5.22 14.22 -18.35
CA ASP A 2 -6.36 13.31 -18.46
C ASP A 2 -5.94 11.88 -18.82
N ARG A 3 -4.92 11.73 -19.66
CA ARG A 3 -4.33 10.41 -19.96
C ARG A 3 -3.65 9.78 -18.74
N VAL A 4 -2.97 10.55 -17.91
CA VAL A 4 -2.33 10.07 -16.69
C VAL A 4 -3.39 9.63 -15.67
N ARG A 5 -4.45 10.42 -15.49
CA ARG A 5 -5.56 10.07 -14.59
C ARG A 5 -6.31 8.81 -15.05
N LYS A 6 -6.60 8.71 -16.35
CA LYS A 6 -7.21 7.51 -16.94
C LYS A 6 -6.28 6.30 -16.83
N GLY A 7 -4.98 6.48 -17.07
CA GLY A 7 -3.98 5.44 -16.90
C GLY A 7 -3.88 4.96 -15.45
N ALA A 8 -3.81 5.88 -14.50
CA ALA A 8 -3.80 5.54 -13.07
C ALA A 8 -5.07 4.78 -12.66
N GLY A 9 -6.24 5.21 -13.13
CA GLY A 9 -7.49 4.51 -12.89
C GLY A 9 -7.50 3.09 -13.48
N ALA A 10 -7.02 2.92 -14.70
CA ALA A 10 -6.89 1.60 -15.33
C ALA A 10 -5.91 0.71 -14.54
N CYS A 11 -4.76 1.23 -14.12
CA CYS A 11 -3.81 0.50 -13.29
C CYS A 11 -4.41 0.12 -11.94
N MET A 12 -5.23 0.99 -11.31
CA MET A 12 -5.94 0.66 -10.08
C MET A 12 -6.88 -0.54 -10.27
N VAL A 13 -7.69 -0.53 -11.33
CA VAL A 13 -8.62 -1.62 -11.60
C VAL A 13 -7.86 -2.93 -11.87
N ILE A 14 -6.90 -2.90 -12.79
CA ILE A 14 -6.10 -4.09 -13.15
C ILE A 14 -5.31 -4.59 -11.93
N GLY A 15 -4.62 -3.70 -11.22
CA GLY A 15 -3.85 -4.04 -10.04
C GLY A 15 -4.71 -4.64 -8.93
N THR A 16 -5.89 -4.07 -8.67
CA THR A 16 -6.84 -4.60 -7.69
C THR A 16 -7.35 -5.98 -8.09
N ILE A 17 -7.71 -6.20 -9.36
CA ILE A 17 -8.16 -7.50 -9.85
C ILE A 17 -7.05 -8.54 -9.70
N MET A 18 -5.84 -8.24 -10.15
CA MET A 18 -4.70 -9.16 -10.04
C MET A 18 -4.36 -9.46 -8.58
N THR A 19 -4.34 -8.44 -7.72
CA THR A 19 -4.11 -8.62 -6.28
C THR A 19 -5.22 -9.46 -5.66
N ALA A 20 -6.48 -9.24 -6.02
CA ALA A 20 -7.60 -10.04 -5.52
C ALA A 20 -7.48 -11.52 -5.93
N ILE A 21 -7.08 -11.81 -7.17
CA ILE A 21 -6.86 -13.18 -7.65
C ILE A 21 -5.74 -13.84 -6.85
N VAL A 22 -4.58 -13.20 -6.75
CA VAL A 22 -3.41 -13.73 -6.03
C VAL A 22 -3.73 -13.89 -4.54
N SER A 23 -4.39 -12.90 -3.93
CA SER A 23 -4.82 -12.95 -2.53
C SER A 23 -5.77 -14.09 -2.25
N THR A 24 -6.73 -14.33 -3.15
CA THR A 24 -7.67 -15.45 -3.02
C THR A 24 -6.94 -16.79 -3.12
N LEU A 25 -6.02 -16.92 -4.06
CA LEU A 25 -5.19 -18.12 -4.18
C LEU A 25 -4.34 -18.37 -2.94
N LEU A 26 -3.69 -17.33 -2.40
CA LEU A 26 -2.93 -17.41 -1.16
C LEU A 26 -3.80 -17.77 0.04
N TYR A 27 -4.99 -17.20 0.12
CA TYR A 27 -5.94 -17.49 1.20
C TYR A 27 -6.42 -18.94 1.18
N LEU A 28 -6.71 -19.48 -0.01
CA LEU A 28 -7.24 -20.84 -0.17
C LEU A 28 -6.14 -21.90 -0.17
N LYS A 29 -4.97 -21.60 -0.71
CA LYS A 29 -3.84 -22.54 -0.91
C LYS A 29 -2.63 -22.24 -0.04
N GLY A 30 -2.73 -21.31 0.91
CA GLY A 30 -1.64 -20.90 1.79
C GLY A 30 -1.01 -22.07 2.56
N TYR A 31 -1.80 -23.07 2.94
CA TYR A 31 -1.30 -24.27 3.59
C TYR A 31 -0.27 -25.03 2.72
N LEU A 32 -0.57 -25.20 1.42
CA LEU A 32 0.35 -25.89 0.50
C LEU A 32 1.66 -25.14 0.32
N LEU A 33 1.61 -23.80 0.36
CA LEU A 33 2.81 -22.97 0.27
C LEU A 33 3.66 -23.07 1.53
N ILE A 34 3.04 -23.05 2.70
CA ILE A 34 3.79 -23.16 3.97
C ILE A 34 4.39 -24.55 4.10
N ASP A 35 3.66 -25.60 3.72
CA ASP A 35 4.14 -26.99 3.76
C ASP A 35 5.41 -27.21 2.90
N LEU A 36 5.54 -26.42 1.82
CA LEU A 36 6.75 -26.43 0.98
C LEU A 36 7.99 -25.88 1.72
N PHE A 37 7.80 -24.97 2.68
CA PHE A 37 8.90 -24.31 3.40
C PHE A 37 9.22 -24.95 4.75
N THR A 38 8.24 -25.57 5.40
CA THR A 38 8.44 -26.19 6.70
C THR A 38 7.46 -27.32 6.95
N SER A 39 7.94 -28.38 7.59
CA SER A 39 7.12 -29.52 8.05
C SER A 39 6.76 -29.42 9.54
N ASP A 40 7.13 -28.34 10.21
CA ASP A 40 6.81 -28.11 11.62
C ASP A 40 5.38 -27.61 11.76
N ALA A 41 4.52 -28.40 12.40
CA ALA A 41 3.11 -28.11 12.57
C ALA A 41 2.84 -26.79 13.33
N GLN A 42 3.67 -26.43 14.30
CA GLN A 42 3.52 -25.18 15.03
C GLN A 42 3.82 -23.96 14.13
N VAL A 43 4.87 -24.06 13.33
CA VAL A 43 5.24 -23.00 12.39
C VAL A 43 4.20 -22.87 11.28
N GLN A 44 3.64 -23.99 10.81
CA GLN A 44 2.58 -24.00 9.80
C GLN A 44 1.32 -23.30 10.32
N GLU A 45 0.88 -23.56 11.54
CA GLU A 45 -0.31 -22.93 12.14
C GLU A 45 -0.13 -21.42 12.30
N ILE A 46 1.02 -20.99 12.81
CA ILE A 46 1.35 -19.56 12.93
C ILE A 46 1.40 -18.89 11.54
N GLY A 47 2.07 -19.52 10.59
CA GLY A 47 2.20 -19.02 9.23
C GLY A 47 0.84 -18.88 8.53
N LEU A 48 -0.06 -19.84 8.69
CA LEU A 48 -1.40 -19.79 8.12
C LEU A 48 -2.23 -18.68 8.74
N SER A 49 -2.14 -18.50 10.06
CA SER A 49 -2.79 -17.39 10.76
C SER A 49 -2.30 -16.04 10.27
N LEU A 50 -1.01 -15.90 10.01
CA LEU A 50 -0.43 -14.67 9.43
C LEU A 50 -0.92 -14.43 8.00
N ILE A 51 -0.97 -15.47 7.16
CA ILE A 51 -1.49 -15.36 5.78
C ILE A 51 -2.94 -14.88 5.81
N HIS A 52 -3.80 -15.53 6.59
CA HIS A 52 -5.22 -15.17 6.68
C HIS A 52 -5.44 -13.76 7.22
N PHE A 53 -4.55 -13.30 8.09
CA PHE A 53 -4.62 -11.94 8.65
C PHE A 53 -4.09 -10.88 7.67
N MET A 54 -2.98 -11.15 6.96
CA MET A 54 -2.30 -10.16 6.11
C MET A 54 -2.87 -10.07 4.69
N VAL A 55 -3.31 -11.20 4.12
CA VAL A 55 -3.76 -11.25 2.72
C VAL A 55 -4.89 -10.27 2.41
N PRO A 56 -5.94 -10.12 3.23
CA PRO A 56 -7.00 -9.14 2.96
C PRO A 56 -6.51 -7.69 2.92
N THR A 57 -5.41 -7.39 3.61
CA THR A 57 -4.84 -6.03 3.70
C THR A 57 -3.95 -5.65 2.51
N LEU A 58 -3.58 -6.61 1.66
CA LEU A 58 -2.80 -6.36 0.43
C LEU A 58 -3.51 -5.41 -0.53
N ILE A 59 -4.84 -5.37 -0.53
CA ILE A 59 -5.64 -4.43 -1.34
C ILE A 59 -5.33 -2.98 -0.93
N THR A 60 -5.13 -2.72 0.35
CA THR A 60 -4.75 -1.39 0.85
C THR A 60 -3.33 -1.03 0.40
N TYR A 61 -2.41 -2.01 0.41
CA TYR A 61 -1.04 -1.81 -0.04
C TYR A 61 -0.95 -1.47 -1.53
N ILE A 62 -1.73 -2.13 -2.40
CA ILE A 62 -1.72 -1.85 -3.85
C ILE A 62 -2.13 -0.41 -4.16
N THR A 63 -3.01 0.18 -3.36
CA THR A 63 -3.40 1.60 -3.49
C THR A 63 -2.19 2.52 -3.29
N ILE A 64 -1.35 2.26 -2.30
CA ILE A 64 -0.11 3.02 -2.05
C ILE A 64 0.82 2.92 -3.26
N GLU A 65 1.05 1.71 -3.76
CA GLU A 65 1.98 1.46 -4.87
C GLU A 65 1.56 2.19 -6.15
N ILE A 66 0.28 2.12 -6.51
CA ILE A 66 -0.21 2.74 -7.75
C ILE A 66 -0.23 4.26 -7.63
N LEU A 67 -0.70 4.82 -6.51
CA LEU A 67 -0.71 6.27 -6.31
C LEU A 67 0.71 6.83 -6.23
N SER A 68 1.61 6.16 -5.51
CA SER A 68 3.02 6.51 -5.44
C SER A 68 3.68 6.46 -6.81
N GLY A 69 3.43 5.40 -7.59
CA GLY A 69 3.92 5.26 -8.96
C GLY A 69 3.41 6.35 -9.89
N THR A 70 2.13 6.70 -9.78
CA THR A 70 1.51 7.77 -10.58
C THR A 70 2.12 9.13 -10.27
N LEU A 71 2.35 9.45 -9.00
CA LEU A 71 2.97 10.71 -8.58
C LEU A 71 4.42 10.80 -9.07
N ARG A 72 5.19 9.72 -8.96
CA ARG A 72 6.55 9.63 -9.51
C ARG A 72 6.57 9.81 -11.03
N GLY A 73 5.60 9.24 -11.72
CA GLY A 73 5.46 9.35 -13.17
C GLY A 73 5.17 10.78 -13.67
N VAL A 74 4.59 11.64 -12.84
CA VAL A 74 4.39 13.07 -13.15
C VAL A 74 5.51 13.98 -12.63
N GLY A 75 6.60 13.40 -12.14
CA GLY A 75 7.79 14.12 -11.68
C GLY A 75 7.78 14.51 -10.21
N ASP A 76 6.74 14.14 -9.47
CA ASP A 76 6.67 14.35 -8.03
C ASP A 76 7.16 13.09 -7.29
N ALA A 77 8.49 12.96 -7.20
CA ALA A 77 9.12 11.80 -6.56
C ALA A 77 9.38 12.00 -5.06
N TRP A 78 9.55 13.26 -4.63
CA TRP A 78 9.92 13.56 -3.24
C TRP A 78 8.78 13.30 -2.25
N MET A 79 7.55 13.71 -2.58
CA MET A 79 6.41 13.52 -1.69
C MET A 79 6.07 12.06 -1.45
N PRO A 80 5.96 11.20 -2.47
CA PRO A 80 5.78 9.76 -2.25
C PRO A 80 6.89 9.13 -1.41
N LEU A 81 8.14 9.54 -1.60
CA LEU A 81 9.28 9.05 -0.83
C LEU A 81 9.13 9.38 0.66
N ILE A 82 8.83 10.66 0.99
CA ILE A 82 8.64 11.12 2.36
C ILE A 82 7.41 10.43 2.99
N MET A 83 6.29 10.38 2.28
CA MET A 83 5.05 9.77 2.78
C MET A 83 5.21 8.27 3.05
N THR A 84 5.90 7.55 2.17
CA THR A 84 6.18 6.12 2.38
C THR A 84 7.19 5.93 3.52
N GLY A 85 8.27 6.73 3.55
CA GLY A 85 9.28 6.66 4.60
C GLY A 85 8.70 6.94 5.99
N VAL A 86 7.97 8.04 6.14
CA VAL A 86 7.34 8.41 7.41
C VAL A 86 6.15 7.50 7.71
N GLY A 87 5.25 7.29 6.76
CA GLY A 87 4.01 6.54 6.98
C GLY A 87 4.25 5.04 7.20
N VAL A 88 5.20 4.44 6.49
CA VAL A 88 5.44 3.00 6.65
C VAL A 88 6.53 2.73 7.68
N CYS A 89 7.67 3.43 7.63
CA CYS A 89 8.79 3.15 8.52
C CYS A 89 8.57 3.68 9.93
N CYS A 90 8.25 4.97 10.08
CA CYS A 90 8.12 5.58 11.42
C CYS A 90 6.96 4.96 12.21
N LEU A 91 5.81 4.72 11.57
CA LEU A 91 4.67 4.08 12.24
C LEU A 91 5.00 2.68 12.74
N ARG A 92 5.76 1.89 11.97
CA ARG A 92 6.19 0.56 12.39
C ARG A 92 7.15 0.61 13.55
N VAL A 93 8.14 1.50 13.52
CA VAL A 93 9.11 1.66 14.61
C VAL A 93 8.40 2.08 15.90
N ILE A 94 7.48 3.06 15.82
CA ILE A 94 6.68 3.50 16.95
C ILE A 94 5.84 2.34 17.50
N TRP A 95 5.17 1.57 16.64
CA TRP A 95 4.38 0.42 17.05
C TRP A 95 5.22 -0.64 17.78
N ILE A 96 6.37 -0.99 17.22
CA ILE A 96 7.27 -1.99 17.80
C ILE A 96 7.79 -1.53 19.16
N ILE A 97 8.16 -0.27 19.32
CA ILE A 97 8.74 0.24 20.58
C ILE A 97 7.67 0.36 21.66
N PHE A 98 6.47 0.86 21.34
CA PHE A 98 5.46 1.19 22.35
C PHE A 98 4.46 0.07 22.60
N PHE A 99 4.05 -0.68 21.58
CA PHE A 99 2.97 -1.66 21.69
C PHE A 99 3.46 -3.10 21.81
N LEU A 100 4.53 -3.48 21.13
CA LEU A 100 5.03 -4.85 21.13
C LEU A 100 5.46 -5.34 22.56
N PRO A 101 6.05 -4.51 23.45
CA PRO A 101 6.37 -4.93 24.80
C PRO A 101 5.15 -5.29 25.65
N GLN A 102 3.97 -4.71 25.34
CA GLN A 102 2.72 -4.97 26.06
C GLN A 102 2.00 -6.22 25.53
N TYR A 103 2.11 -6.49 24.25
CA TYR A 103 1.46 -7.61 23.57
C TYR A 103 2.50 -8.52 22.92
N ARG A 104 3.05 -9.47 23.69
CA ARG A 104 4.06 -10.43 23.23
C ARG A 104 3.46 -11.51 22.32
N SER A 105 2.81 -11.10 21.23
CA SER A 105 2.21 -12.00 20.25
C SER A 105 2.75 -11.68 18.84
N ILE A 106 2.97 -12.74 18.06
CA ILE A 106 3.38 -12.63 16.65
C ILE A 106 2.32 -11.88 15.84
N LEU A 107 1.03 -12.10 16.14
CA LEU A 107 -0.07 -11.38 15.50
C LEU A 107 -0.06 -9.88 15.85
N ALA A 108 0.29 -9.50 17.08
CA ALA A 108 0.43 -8.10 17.47
C ALA A 108 1.59 -7.42 16.72
N ALA A 109 2.69 -8.13 16.48
CA ALA A 109 3.78 -7.65 15.65
C ALA A 109 3.34 -7.49 14.18
N ALA A 110 2.58 -8.46 13.66
CA ALA A 110 2.06 -8.41 12.29
C ALA A 110 1.03 -7.29 12.08
N PHE A 111 0.31 -6.88 13.12
CA PHE A 111 -0.73 -5.84 13.03
C PHE A 111 -0.18 -4.46 12.63
N CYS A 112 1.12 -4.20 12.85
CA CYS A 112 1.75 -2.95 12.42
C CYS A 112 1.69 -2.76 10.88
N TYR A 113 1.66 -3.85 10.10
CA TYR A 113 1.61 -3.79 8.63
C TYR A 113 0.28 -3.24 8.10
N PRO A 114 -0.87 -3.86 8.40
CA PRO A 114 -2.17 -3.34 7.97
C PRO A 114 -2.42 -1.91 8.46
N MET A 115 -2.06 -1.61 9.71
CA MET A 115 -2.24 -0.29 10.28
C MET A 115 -1.42 0.76 9.52
N SER A 116 -0.12 0.52 9.31
CA SER A 116 0.74 1.45 8.58
C SER A 116 0.29 1.61 7.12
N TRP A 117 -0.13 0.54 6.45
CA TRP A 117 -0.64 0.60 5.08
C TRP A 117 -1.94 1.38 4.97
N THR A 118 -2.87 1.18 5.90
CA THR A 118 -4.14 1.90 5.89
C THR A 118 -3.92 3.40 6.09
N ILE A 119 -3.14 3.79 7.09
CA ILE A 119 -2.84 5.20 7.36
C ILE A 119 -2.11 5.85 6.17
N THR A 120 -1.10 5.18 5.64
CA THR A 120 -0.33 5.67 4.49
C THR A 120 -1.20 5.74 3.23
N SER A 121 -2.08 4.76 2.98
CA SER A 121 -3.01 4.76 1.86
C SER A 121 -3.96 5.96 1.94
N VAL A 122 -4.55 6.22 3.10
CA VAL A 122 -5.42 7.40 3.31
C VAL A 122 -4.64 8.69 3.05
N ALA A 123 -3.40 8.79 3.56
CA ALA A 123 -2.55 9.95 3.33
C ALA A 123 -2.26 10.16 1.84
N PHE A 124 -1.96 9.08 1.08
CA PHE A 124 -1.75 9.15 -0.37
C PHE A 124 -3.02 9.58 -1.12
N VAL A 125 -4.17 9.04 -0.76
CA VAL A 125 -5.45 9.42 -1.36
C VAL A 125 -5.73 10.91 -1.12
N VAL A 126 -5.59 11.37 0.11
CA VAL A 126 -5.76 12.79 0.47
C VAL A 126 -4.77 13.67 -0.32
N TYR A 127 -3.50 13.31 -0.35
CA TYR A 127 -2.50 14.04 -1.11
C TYR A 127 -2.81 14.07 -2.61
N TYR A 128 -3.17 12.93 -3.18
CA TYR A 128 -3.51 12.82 -4.60
C TYR A 128 -4.68 13.73 -4.99
N PHE A 129 -5.73 13.79 -4.19
CA PHE A 129 -6.91 14.59 -4.49
C PHE A 129 -6.76 16.08 -4.16
N PHE A 130 -6.03 16.44 -3.10
CA PHE A 130 -5.97 17.81 -2.61
C PHE A 130 -4.70 18.56 -2.98
N PHE A 131 -3.55 17.89 -2.99
CA PHE A 131 -2.23 18.53 -3.13
C PHE A 131 -1.44 18.09 -4.35
N SER A 132 -1.90 17.11 -5.12
CA SER A 132 -1.14 16.54 -6.22
C SER A 132 -0.67 17.61 -7.22
N SER A 133 0.58 17.47 -7.67
CA SER A 133 1.19 18.24 -8.77
C SER A 133 0.34 18.22 -10.05
N LEU A 134 -0.55 17.25 -10.21
CA LEU A 134 -1.54 17.19 -11.28
C LEU A 134 -2.45 18.45 -11.32
N ARG A 135 -2.79 19.04 -10.17
CA ARG A 135 -3.53 20.30 -10.13
C ARG A 135 -2.68 21.51 -10.47
N ARG A 136 -1.41 21.50 -10.11
CA ARG A 136 -0.47 22.58 -10.41
C ARG A 136 -0.20 22.71 -11.92
N VAL A 137 -0.09 21.59 -12.62
CA VAL A 137 0.12 21.56 -14.07
C VAL A 137 -1.12 22.03 -14.84
N ASP A 138 -2.33 21.79 -14.33
CA ASP A 138 -3.55 22.34 -14.92
C ASP A 138 -3.60 23.87 -14.80
N GLY A 139 -3.19 24.42 -13.66
CA GLY A 139 -3.06 25.87 -13.46
C GLY A 139 -2.06 26.51 -14.44
N MET A 140 -0.92 25.88 -14.66
CA MET A 140 0.10 26.39 -15.59
C MET A 140 -0.35 26.38 -17.05
N LYS A 141 -1.14 25.37 -17.46
CA LYS A 141 -1.74 25.33 -18.82
C LYS A 141 -2.79 26.40 -19.02
N TRP A 142 -3.51 26.79 -17.97
CA TRP A 142 -4.49 27.87 -18.04
C TRP A 142 -3.83 29.22 -18.32
N PHE A 143 -2.68 29.52 -17.69
CA PHE A 143 -1.91 30.73 -17.96
C PHE A 143 -1.34 30.75 -19.38
N ARG A 144 -0.77 29.62 -19.87
CA ARG A 144 -0.22 29.54 -21.24
C ARG A 144 -1.27 29.70 -22.36
N LYS A 145 -2.54 29.40 -22.08
CA LYS A 145 -3.64 29.54 -23.06
C LYS A 145 -4.17 30.97 -23.15
N LYS A 146 -3.78 31.86 -22.21
CA LYS A 146 -4.21 33.26 -22.19
C LYS A 146 -3.26 34.18 -22.96
N ASP A 147 -2.06 33.72 -23.35
CA ASP A 147 -1.03 34.49 -24.02
C ASP A 147 -1.02 34.23 -25.57
N HIS A 148 -2.06 33.62 -26.09
CA HIS A 148 -2.38 33.47 -27.50
C HIS A 148 -3.82 33.90 -27.76
#